data_f009c8ea47dc687dea690d3daeb0b026
#
_entry.id   f009c8ea47dc687dea690d3daeb0b026
#
_cell.length_a   1.000
_cell.length_b   1.000
_cell.length_c   1.000
_cell.angle_alpha   90.00
_cell.angle_beta   90.00
_cell.angle_gamma   90.00
#
_symmetry.space_group_name_H-M   'P 1'
#
loop_
_entity.id
_entity.type
_entity.pdbx_description
1 polymer ?
#
loop_
_entity_poly.entity_id
_entity_poly.type
_entity_poly.pdbx_seq_one_letter_code
_entity_poly.pdbx_strand_id
1 'polypeptide(L)'
;MRALFAALLLVAAQVRAGEPAPAPAEGTKVAQVTPAALPPLAAAPQYGAPASLPPVTAQLFHIGGLLEVQPMFAFSIGDPFWRTLGMGVRVEHHFDERWSISTHALGGLALLAAPVQVCGDTCSDPSAGKLRSTPGNLQMLVGAEVGWAPIYGKLSLMGERTLHFDAYLSAGPELVREMIAPDSTSPVVGRWAAGGRVSIGERLFLGNRFMVRLAASQLVYAGRVRGTSEVERKLTLEGGVAWLFGQ
;
A
#
# COMPACT_ATOMS: atom_id res chain seq x y z
N MET A 1 -11.81 14.80 -8.95
CA MET A 1 -10.73 14.25 -8.11
C MET A 1 -10.76 14.68 -6.63
N ARG A 2 -11.41 15.78 -6.26
CA ARG A 2 -11.57 16.19 -4.83
C ARG A 2 -12.53 15.30 -4.02
N ALA A 3 -13.47 14.62 -4.66
CA ALA A 3 -14.49 13.80 -4.00
C ALA A 3 -13.98 12.40 -3.54
N LEU A 4 -12.96 11.83 -4.17
CA LEU A 4 -12.44 10.51 -3.79
C LEU A 4 -11.57 10.56 -2.52
N PHE A 5 -10.86 11.67 -2.29
CA PHE A 5 -10.07 11.86 -1.07
C PHE A 5 -10.93 12.11 0.18
N ALA A 6 -12.11 12.71 0.00
CA ALA A 6 -13.05 12.93 1.08
C ALA A 6 -13.72 11.63 1.55
N ALA A 7 -13.91 10.65 0.65
CA ALA A 7 -14.53 9.37 0.99
C ALA A 7 -13.62 8.46 1.81
N LEU A 8 -12.30 8.50 1.61
CA LEU A 8 -11.35 7.69 2.38
C LEU A 8 -11.13 8.21 3.82
N LEU A 9 -11.32 9.51 4.05
CA LEU A 9 -11.20 10.13 5.39
C LEU A 9 -12.49 9.98 6.22
N LEU A 10 -13.64 9.73 5.61
CA LEU A 10 -14.91 9.63 6.31
C LEU A 10 -15.17 8.24 6.92
N VAL A 11 -14.49 7.19 6.47
CA VAL A 11 -14.61 5.84 7.04
C VAL A 11 -13.88 5.69 8.38
N ALA A 12 -12.89 6.55 8.67
CA ALA A 12 -12.14 6.52 9.94
C ALA A 12 -12.83 7.25 11.11
N ALA A 13 -13.91 7.98 10.90
CA ALA A 13 -14.52 8.87 11.90
C ALA A 13 -15.84 8.37 12.51
N GLN A 14 -16.25 7.12 12.26
CA GLN A 14 -17.46 6.57 12.86
C GLN A 14 -17.20 5.50 13.95
N VAL A 15 -16.21 5.71 14.80
CA VAL A 15 -16.24 5.09 16.12
C VAL A 15 -17.12 5.96 17.01
N ARG A 16 -18.40 5.69 17.03
CA ARG A 16 -19.34 6.28 17.99
C ARG A 16 -18.86 5.90 19.38
N ALA A 17 -18.54 6.91 20.18
CA ALA A 17 -18.44 6.78 21.62
C ALA A 17 -19.76 6.17 22.12
N GLY A 18 -19.68 5.00 22.74
CA GLY A 18 -20.84 4.34 23.33
C GLY A 18 -21.46 5.24 24.39
N GLU A 19 -22.75 5.45 24.29
CA GLU A 19 -23.58 6.12 25.23
C GLU A 19 -23.47 5.41 26.58
N PRO A 20 -23.26 6.10 27.71
CA PRO A 20 -23.15 5.48 29.01
C PRO A 20 -24.49 4.83 29.36
N ALA A 21 -24.45 3.55 29.75
CA ALA A 21 -25.60 2.79 30.18
C ALA A 21 -26.29 3.50 31.38
N PRO A 22 -27.65 3.55 31.43
CA PRO A 22 -28.38 4.15 32.52
C PRO A 22 -28.08 3.42 33.84
N ALA A 23 -27.89 4.19 34.90
CA ALA A 23 -27.66 3.70 36.26
C ALA A 23 -28.84 2.79 36.72
N PRO A 24 -28.52 1.68 37.42
CA PRO A 24 -29.57 0.80 37.90
C PRO A 24 -30.44 1.50 38.97
N ALA A 25 -31.76 1.41 38.77
CA ALA A 25 -32.75 1.95 39.74
C ALA A 25 -32.62 1.21 41.08
N GLU A 26 -32.46 2.00 42.14
CA GLU A 26 -32.50 1.49 43.50
C GLU A 26 -33.90 0.93 43.84
N GLY A 27 -33.88 -0.23 44.49
CA GLY A 27 -34.92 -0.63 45.41
C GLY A 27 -36.02 -1.56 44.90
N THR A 28 -35.69 -2.80 44.61
CA THR A 28 -36.67 -3.87 44.77
C THR A 28 -36.10 -4.93 45.70
N LYS A 29 -36.64 -4.96 46.95
CA LYS A 29 -36.34 -6.03 47.89
C LYS A 29 -36.86 -7.34 47.31
N VAL A 30 -36.00 -8.15 46.78
CA VAL A 30 -36.31 -9.52 46.38
C VAL A 30 -36.36 -10.37 47.63
N ALA A 31 -37.52 -10.96 47.89
CA ALA A 31 -37.68 -11.92 48.98
C ALA A 31 -36.70 -13.07 48.80
N GLN A 32 -35.93 -13.35 49.86
CA GLN A 32 -35.03 -14.51 49.89
C GLN A 32 -35.86 -15.79 49.84
N VAL A 33 -35.94 -16.40 48.70
CA VAL A 33 -36.42 -17.79 48.57
C VAL A 33 -35.22 -18.68 48.94
N THR A 34 -35.32 -19.36 50.07
CA THR A 34 -34.34 -20.37 50.49
C THR A 34 -34.33 -21.46 49.42
N PRO A 35 -33.22 -21.69 48.74
CA PRO A 35 -33.16 -22.76 47.72
C PRO A 35 -33.17 -24.10 48.43
N ALA A 36 -34.16 -24.97 48.10
CA ALA A 36 -34.14 -26.35 48.47
C ALA A 36 -32.83 -26.98 47.90
N ALA A 37 -32.11 -27.72 48.73
CA ALA A 37 -30.90 -28.39 48.36
C ALA A 37 -31.15 -29.34 47.15
N LEU A 38 -30.68 -28.92 45.98
CA LEU A 38 -30.65 -29.80 44.82
C LEU A 38 -29.63 -30.91 45.07
N PRO A 39 -29.93 -32.19 44.67
CA PRO A 39 -28.99 -33.26 44.75
C PRO A 39 -27.71 -32.88 43.95
N PRO A 40 -26.51 -33.33 44.39
CA PRO A 40 -25.28 -32.96 43.71
C PRO A 40 -25.35 -33.44 42.26
N LEU A 41 -25.45 -32.49 41.35
CA LEU A 41 -25.25 -32.73 39.94
C LEU A 41 -23.93 -33.47 39.78
N ALA A 42 -23.97 -34.68 39.21
CA ALA A 42 -22.78 -35.37 38.82
C ALA A 42 -21.83 -34.37 38.15
N ALA A 43 -20.61 -34.29 38.66
CA ALA A 43 -19.62 -33.31 38.17
C ALA A 43 -19.58 -33.39 36.66
N ALA A 44 -20.04 -32.35 35.99
CA ALA A 44 -19.87 -32.22 34.56
C ALA A 44 -18.36 -32.39 34.27
N PRO A 45 -17.99 -33.13 33.22
CA PRO A 45 -16.57 -33.28 32.89
C PRO A 45 -16.00 -31.89 32.90
N GLN A 46 -15.06 -31.62 33.79
CA GLN A 46 -14.28 -30.40 33.77
C GLN A 46 -13.46 -30.47 32.47
N TYR A 47 -14.05 -29.97 31.40
CA TYR A 47 -13.22 -29.46 30.32
C TYR A 47 -12.29 -28.48 31.00
N GLY A 48 -11.01 -28.85 31.07
CA GLY A 48 -10.00 -28.10 31.80
C GLY A 48 -10.26 -26.62 31.56
N ALA A 49 -10.25 -25.82 32.64
CA ALA A 49 -10.40 -24.39 32.53
C ALA A 49 -9.59 -23.95 31.32
N PRO A 50 -10.16 -23.23 30.35
CA PRO A 50 -9.43 -22.86 29.17
C PRO A 50 -8.19 -22.16 29.69
N ALA A 51 -7.05 -22.84 29.56
CA ALA A 51 -5.77 -22.23 29.83
C ALA A 51 -5.91 -20.91 29.06
N SER A 52 -5.86 -19.78 29.75
CA SER A 52 -6.10 -18.47 29.18
C SER A 52 -5.40 -18.43 27.85
N LEU A 53 -6.18 -18.69 26.78
CA LEU A 53 -5.63 -18.66 25.43
C LEU A 53 -5.05 -17.28 25.33
N PRO A 54 -3.74 -17.12 25.13
CA PRO A 54 -3.17 -15.80 24.99
C PRO A 54 -4.00 -15.12 23.93
N PRO A 55 -4.40 -13.85 24.15
CA PRO A 55 -5.22 -13.14 23.19
C PRO A 55 -4.60 -13.36 21.81
N VAL A 56 -5.41 -13.71 20.81
CA VAL A 56 -5.02 -14.09 19.45
C VAL A 56 -4.28 -12.95 18.72
N THR A 57 -3.70 -12.06 19.46
CA THR A 57 -2.85 -10.93 19.06
C THR A 57 -1.40 -11.32 18.80
N ALA A 58 -0.99 -12.57 19.03
CA ALA A 58 0.36 -12.99 18.67
C ALA A 58 0.51 -12.91 17.15
N GLN A 59 1.36 -12.01 16.70
CA GLN A 59 1.82 -11.93 15.33
C GLN A 59 2.58 -13.21 15.03
N LEU A 60 2.05 -14.04 14.13
CA LEU A 60 2.64 -15.35 13.80
C LEU A 60 3.90 -15.21 12.93
N PHE A 61 3.97 -14.12 12.18
CA PHE A 61 5.10 -13.82 11.30
C PHE A 61 5.89 -12.65 11.89
N HIS A 62 7.07 -12.97 12.42
CA HIS A 62 8.03 -11.97 12.88
C HIS A 62 8.92 -11.58 11.70
N ILE A 63 8.79 -10.35 11.25
CA ILE A 63 9.61 -9.79 10.16
C ILE A 63 10.71 -8.86 10.70
N GLY A 64 10.65 -8.49 11.96
CA GLY A 64 11.65 -7.65 12.62
C GLY A 64 13.06 -8.24 12.47
N GLY A 65 14.01 -7.42 12.03
CA GLY A 65 15.39 -7.81 11.76
C GLY A 65 15.63 -8.51 10.41
N LEU A 66 14.58 -8.77 9.61
CA LEU A 66 14.72 -9.44 8.34
C LEU A 66 14.98 -8.45 7.19
N LEU A 67 15.66 -8.96 6.16
CA LEU A 67 15.86 -8.30 4.88
C LEU A 67 14.86 -8.86 3.86
N GLU A 68 14.12 -7.97 3.21
CA GLU A 68 13.19 -8.28 2.12
C GLU A 68 13.82 -7.89 0.78
N VAL A 69 13.74 -8.78 -0.20
CA VAL A 69 14.10 -8.49 -1.60
C VAL A 69 12.90 -8.81 -2.48
N GLN A 70 12.47 -7.81 -3.24
CA GLN A 70 11.26 -7.87 -4.04
C GLN A 70 11.53 -7.44 -5.50
N PRO A 71 11.49 -8.33 -6.49
CA PRO A 71 11.22 -7.94 -7.85
C PRO A 71 9.80 -7.38 -7.94
N MET A 72 9.65 -6.24 -8.58
CA MET A 72 8.40 -5.50 -8.62
C MET A 72 8.03 -5.04 -10.02
N PHE A 73 6.73 -4.94 -10.24
CA PHE A 73 6.12 -4.33 -11.41
C PHE A 73 5.36 -3.09 -10.99
N ALA A 74 5.35 -2.09 -11.84
CA ALA A 74 4.59 -0.87 -11.63
C ALA A 74 3.92 -0.43 -12.93
N PHE A 75 2.71 0.13 -12.83
CA PHE A 75 2.07 0.76 -13.96
C PHE A 75 1.40 2.08 -13.54
N SER A 76 1.49 3.07 -14.43
CA SER A 76 0.89 4.38 -14.18
C SER A 76 -0.61 4.38 -14.43
N ILE A 77 -1.35 5.12 -13.57
CA ILE A 77 -2.79 5.31 -13.71
C ILE A 77 -3.08 6.81 -13.85
N GLY A 78 -4.00 7.12 -14.76
CA GLY A 78 -4.53 8.48 -14.89
C GLY A 78 -3.59 9.47 -15.58
N ASP A 79 -2.46 9.05 -16.12
CA ASP A 79 -1.64 9.87 -16.98
C ASP A 79 -2.33 9.96 -18.37
N PRO A 80 -2.71 11.16 -18.82
CA PRO A 80 -3.45 11.32 -20.08
C PRO A 80 -2.54 11.11 -21.32
N PHE A 81 -1.22 11.23 -21.17
CA PHE A 81 -0.25 11.17 -22.28
C PHE A 81 0.50 9.87 -22.34
N TRP A 82 0.91 9.34 -21.18
CA TRP A 82 1.79 8.21 -21.11
C TRP A 82 1.23 7.07 -20.26
N ARG A 83 1.31 5.86 -20.79
CA ARG A 83 1.15 4.63 -20.02
C ARG A 83 2.54 4.11 -19.71
N THR A 84 2.96 4.23 -18.46
CA THR A 84 4.28 3.72 -18.04
C THR A 84 4.10 2.35 -17.42
N LEU A 85 4.79 1.37 -17.98
CA LEU A 85 4.98 0.05 -17.39
C LEU A 85 6.41 -0.01 -16.86
N GLY A 86 6.59 -0.26 -15.57
CA GLY A 86 7.87 -0.33 -14.90
C GLY A 86 8.16 -1.74 -14.38
N MET A 87 9.43 -2.08 -14.36
CA MET A 87 9.97 -3.27 -13.71
C MET A 87 11.18 -2.86 -12.87
N GLY A 88 11.36 -3.49 -11.72
CA GLY A 88 12.48 -3.14 -10.86
C GLY A 88 12.67 -4.06 -9.68
N VAL A 89 13.45 -3.59 -8.73
CA VAL A 89 13.76 -4.29 -7.50
C VAL A 89 13.63 -3.33 -6.33
N ARG A 90 13.06 -3.81 -5.24
CA ARG A 90 13.02 -3.18 -3.93
C ARG A 90 13.81 -4.05 -2.95
N VAL A 91 14.57 -3.40 -2.11
CA VAL A 91 15.24 -4.01 -0.96
C VAL A 91 14.78 -3.26 0.27
N GLU A 92 14.24 -3.97 1.25
CA GLU A 92 13.67 -3.40 2.47
C GLU A 92 14.24 -4.10 3.68
N HIS A 93 14.66 -3.33 4.67
CA HIS A 93 15.10 -3.83 5.98
C HIS A 93 14.06 -3.48 7.03
N HIS A 94 13.56 -4.48 7.74
CA HIS A 94 12.60 -4.35 8.81
C HIS A 94 13.35 -4.20 10.15
N PHE A 95 13.21 -3.06 10.83
CA PHE A 95 13.79 -2.86 12.17
C PHE A 95 12.99 -3.62 13.22
N ASP A 96 11.67 -3.56 13.08
CA ASP A 96 10.70 -4.27 13.89
C ASP A 96 9.49 -4.64 13.02
N GLU A 97 8.39 -5.11 13.62
CA GLU A 97 7.17 -5.49 12.92
C GLU A 97 6.42 -4.29 12.31
N ARG A 98 6.77 -3.06 12.70
CA ARG A 98 6.06 -1.85 12.27
C ARG A 98 6.90 -0.94 11.40
N TRP A 99 8.19 -0.86 11.63
CA TRP A 99 9.06 0.11 10.98
C TRP A 99 10.08 -0.56 10.05
N SER A 100 10.21 0.02 8.88
CA SER A 100 11.15 -0.45 7.86
C SER A 100 11.79 0.72 7.12
N ILE A 101 12.91 0.43 6.47
CA ILE A 101 13.53 1.31 5.48
C ILE A 101 13.71 0.52 4.21
N SER A 102 13.38 1.12 3.08
CA SER A 102 13.53 0.48 1.78
C SER A 102 14.27 1.37 0.80
N THR A 103 14.92 0.74 -0.15
CA THR A 103 15.43 1.36 -1.36
C THR A 103 14.88 0.63 -2.57
N HIS A 104 14.64 1.34 -3.66
CA HIS A 104 14.14 0.72 -4.88
C HIS A 104 14.68 1.40 -6.12
N ALA A 105 14.72 0.63 -7.19
CA ALA A 105 15.02 1.11 -8.52
C ALA A 105 14.04 0.48 -9.51
N LEU A 106 13.39 1.32 -10.30
CA LEU A 106 12.48 0.90 -11.37
C LEU A 106 12.93 1.48 -12.69
N GLY A 107 13.00 0.63 -13.73
CA GLY A 107 13.09 1.04 -15.12
C GLY A 107 11.70 1.02 -15.75
N GLY A 108 11.33 2.06 -16.47
CA GLY A 108 10.02 2.19 -17.10
C GLY A 108 10.09 2.18 -18.63
N LEU A 109 9.12 1.52 -19.26
CA LEU A 109 8.77 1.66 -20.66
C LEU A 109 7.54 2.54 -20.75
N ALA A 110 7.69 3.74 -21.31
CA ALA A 110 6.58 4.64 -21.53
C ALA A 110 5.99 4.41 -22.94
N LEU A 111 4.72 4.08 -22.98
CA LEU A 111 3.93 3.95 -24.21
C LEU A 111 2.99 5.16 -24.31
N LEU A 112 2.80 5.67 -25.51
CA LEU A 112 1.80 6.71 -25.73
C LEU A 112 0.39 6.19 -25.39
N ALA A 113 -0.37 7.00 -24.67
CA ALA A 113 -1.76 6.67 -24.40
C ALA A 113 -2.60 6.77 -25.68
N ALA A 114 -3.55 5.86 -25.84
CA ALA A 114 -4.41 5.82 -27.04
C ALA A 114 -5.07 7.16 -27.42
N PRO A 115 -5.51 8.03 -26.48
CA PRO A 115 -6.07 9.35 -26.82
C PRO A 115 -5.08 10.30 -27.50
N VAL A 116 -3.77 10.04 -27.41
CA VAL A 116 -2.72 10.89 -28.00
C VAL A 116 -2.34 10.41 -29.41
N GLN A 117 -2.68 9.17 -29.76
CA GLN A 117 -2.41 8.60 -31.08
C GLN A 117 -3.33 9.21 -32.13
N VAL A 118 -2.81 9.50 -33.29
CA VAL A 118 -3.60 9.94 -34.43
C VAL A 118 -4.03 8.70 -35.21
N CYS A 119 -5.34 8.44 -35.23
CA CYS A 119 -5.92 7.31 -35.93
C CYS A 119 -6.61 7.75 -37.19
N GLY A 120 -6.19 7.21 -38.35
CA GLY A 120 -6.94 7.14 -39.61
C GLY A 120 -7.33 5.68 -39.85
N ASP A 121 -6.95 5.11 -40.99
CA ASP A 121 -7.09 3.66 -41.26
C ASP A 121 -6.19 2.81 -40.33
N THR A 122 -5.07 3.37 -39.88
CA THR A 122 -4.17 2.82 -38.88
C THR A 122 -3.83 3.89 -37.85
N CYS A 123 -3.72 3.49 -36.55
CA CYS A 123 -3.27 4.39 -35.50
C CYS A 123 -1.75 4.57 -35.59
N SER A 124 -1.30 5.81 -35.58
CA SER A 124 0.12 6.16 -35.60
C SER A 124 0.46 7.12 -34.46
N ASP A 125 1.70 7.13 -34.03
CA ASP A 125 2.17 8.11 -33.08
C ASP A 125 2.17 9.50 -33.73
N PRO A 126 1.82 10.56 -32.99
CA PRO A 126 1.89 11.91 -33.51
C PRO A 126 3.32 12.25 -33.90
N SER A 127 3.48 13.09 -34.93
CA SER A 127 4.82 13.55 -35.38
C SER A 127 5.62 14.10 -34.19
N ALA A 128 6.95 13.92 -34.23
CA ALA A 128 7.86 14.33 -33.17
C ALA A 128 7.67 15.81 -32.70
N GLY A 129 7.23 16.70 -33.61
CA GLY A 129 6.93 18.08 -33.27
C GLY A 129 5.71 18.27 -32.35
N LYS A 130 4.68 17.40 -32.43
CA LYS A 130 3.52 17.42 -31.54
C LYS A 130 3.81 16.81 -30.18
N LEU A 131 4.69 15.81 -30.10
CA LEU A 131 5.12 15.20 -28.86
C LEU A 131 5.96 16.13 -27.97
N ARG A 132 6.59 17.13 -28.55
CA ARG A 132 7.45 18.10 -27.83
C ARG A 132 6.67 19.01 -26.86
N SER A 133 5.37 19.05 -26.96
CA SER A 133 4.52 19.81 -26.04
C SER A 133 3.90 18.95 -24.93
N THR A 134 4.22 17.65 -24.88
CA THR A 134 3.75 16.74 -23.83
C THR A 134 4.69 16.75 -22.64
N PRO A 135 4.20 16.44 -21.43
CA PRO A 135 5.05 16.17 -20.28
C PRO A 135 6.10 15.10 -20.58
N GLY A 136 7.24 15.16 -19.89
CA GLY A 136 8.31 14.18 -20.06
C GLY A 136 7.84 12.75 -19.77
N ASN A 137 8.35 11.79 -20.54
CA ASN A 137 8.12 10.40 -20.24
C ASN A 137 9.09 9.92 -19.16
N LEU A 138 8.57 9.11 -18.25
CA LEU A 138 9.32 8.58 -17.13
C LEU A 138 10.07 7.33 -17.56
N GLN A 139 11.41 7.33 -17.43
CA GLN A 139 12.25 6.20 -17.79
C GLN A 139 12.75 5.40 -16.59
N MET A 140 13.10 6.08 -15.51
CA MET A 140 13.69 5.45 -14.35
C MET A 140 13.29 6.19 -13.07
N LEU A 141 13.09 5.42 -12.02
CA LEU A 141 12.85 5.87 -10.66
C LEU A 141 13.88 5.21 -9.75
N VAL A 142 14.48 5.98 -8.87
CA VAL A 142 15.34 5.47 -7.80
C VAL A 142 15.02 6.22 -6.53
N GLY A 143 14.69 5.51 -5.46
CA GLY A 143 14.29 6.13 -4.23
C GLY A 143 14.61 5.34 -2.98
N ALA A 144 14.36 6.00 -1.86
CA ALA A 144 14.40 5.40 -0.53
C ALA A 144 13.15 5.84 0.24
N GLU A 145 12.56 4.92 0.99
CA GLU A 145 11.34 5.17 1.73
C GLU A 145 11.47 4.64 3.17
N VAL A 146 10.82 5.32 4.09
CA VAL A 146 10.54 4.81 5.43
C VAL A 146 9.13 4.26 5.43
N GLY A 147 8.98 3.03 5.88
CA GLY A 147 7.72 2.30 5.97
C GLY A 147 7.21 2.20 7.40
N TRP A 148 5.88 2.28 7.55
CA TRP A 148 5.18 2.07 8.80
C TRP A 148 3.95 1.19 8.59
N ALA A 149 3.88 0.04 9.27
CA ALA A 149 2.80 -0.93 9.17
C ALA A 149 1.97 -0.94 10.47
N PRO A 150 0.94 -0.08 10.58
CA PRO A 150 0.11 0.02 11.79
C PRO A 150 -0.86 -1.14 11.98
N ILE A 151 -1.25 -1.82 10.91
CA ILE A 151 -2.34 -2.78 10.92
C ILE A 151 -1.80 -4.15 10.51
N TYR A 152 -1.99 -5.13 11.37
CA TYR A 152 -1.77 -6.54 11.09
C TYR A 152 -3.09 -7.29 11.26
N GLY A 153 -3.38 -8.19 10.34
CA GLY A 153 -4.64 -8.93 10.32
C GLY A 153 -4.51 -10.37 9.85
N LYS A 154 -5.62 -11.07 9.96
CA LYS A 154 -5.78 -12.46 9.51
C LYS A 154 -7.03 -12.55 8.65
N LEU A 155 -6.89 -13.13 7.47
CA LEU A 155 -7.99 -13.43 6.56
C LEU A 155 -8.20 -14.94 6.53
N SER A 156 -9.42 -15.40 6.79
CA SER A 156 -9.80 -16.79 6.57
C SER A 156 -10.23 -16.95 5.13
N LEU A 157 -9.45 -17.68 4.35
CA LEU A 157 -9.76 -17.98 2.97
C LEU A 157 -10.53 -19.31 2.89
N MET A 158 -11.79 -19.27 2.44
CA MET A 158 -12.67 -20.45 2.27
C MET A 158 -12.81 -21.34 3.52
N GLY A 159 -12.60 -20.77 4.73
CA GLY A 159 -12.75 -21.49 6.00
C GLY A 159 -11.61 -22.45 6.37
N GLU A 160 -10.68 -22.77 5.47
CA GLU A 160 -9.65 -23.77 5.70
C GLU A 160 -8.25 -23.22 5.86
N ARG A 161 -7.95 -22.05 5.27
CA ARG A 161 -6.61 -21.46 5.31
C ARG A 161 -6.66 -20.05 5.88
N THR A 162 -5.80 -19.81 6.85
CA THR A 162 -5.60 -18.46 7.40
C THR A 162 -4.44 -17.79 6.67
N LEU A 163 -4.72 -16.69 6.01
CA LEU A 163 -3.76 -15.82 5.40
C LEU A 163 -3.48 -14.64 6.34
N HIS A 164 -2.23 -14.31 6.56
CA HIS A 164 -1.84 -13.16 7.36
C HIS A 164 -1.52 -12.00 6.42
N PHE A 165 -1.88 -10.81 6.84
CA PHE A 165 -1.60 -9.61 6.08
C PHE A 165 -1.21 -8.46 6.99
N ASP A 166 -0.49 -7.50 6.46
CA ASP A 166 -0.34 -6.19 7.06
C ASP A 166 -0.65 -5.08 6.04
N ALA A 167 -1.14 -3.95 6.54
CA ALA A 167 -1.30 -2.74 5.76
C ALA A 167 -0.25 -1.72 6.20
N TYR A 168 0.43 -1.12 5.23
CA TYR A 168 1.53 -0.21 5.47
C TYR A 168 1.38 1.11 4.71
N LEU A 169 2.04 2.12 5.24
CA LEU A 169 2.27 3.41 4.61
C LEU A 169 3.77 3.59 4.45
N SER A 170 4.22 4.15 3.33
CA SER A 170 5.62 4.54 3.19
C SER A 170 5.75 5.90 2.53
N ALA A 171 6.84 6.59 2.85
CA ALA A 171 7.15 7.89 2.26
C ALA A 171 8.66 8.08 2.17
N GLY A 172 9.11 8.83 1.15
CA GLY A 172 10.51 9.15 1.01
C GLY A 172 10.87 9.97 -0.21
N PRO A 173 12.17 10.34 -0.32
CA PRO A 173 12.69 11.03 -1.48
C PRO A 173 12.81 10.10 -2.69
N GLU A 174 12.63 10.69 -3.87
CA GLU A 174 12.69 10.00 -5.15
C GLU A 174 13.50 10.79 -6.16
N LEU A 175 14.34 10.11 -6.93
CA LEU A 175 15.01 10.62 -8.10
C LEU A 175 14.35 10.03 -9.35
N VAL A 176 13.92 10.91 -10.22
CA VAL A 176 13.18 10.59 -11.44
C VAL A 176 14.03 10.91 -12.65
N ARG A 177 14.23 9.95 -13.53
CA ARG A 177 14.79 10.20 -14.86
C ARG A 177 13.66 10.31 -15.87
N GLU A 178 13.50 11.49 -16.45
CA GLU A 178 12.52 11.79 -17.49
C GLU A 178 13.20 12.14 -18.82
N MET A 179 12.51 11.83 -19.93
CA MET A 179 12.89 12.26 -21.26
C MET A 179 12.05 13.46 -21.63
N ILE A 180 12.70 14.59 -21.87
CA ILE A 180 12.04 15.86 -22.20
C ILE A 180 12.60 16.45 -23.49
N ALA A 181 11.80 17.22 -24.21
CA ALA A 181 12.26 18.14 -25.23
C ALA A 181 12.32 19.55 -24.60
N PRO A 182 13.52 20.14 -24.43
CA PRO A 182 13.66 21.47 -23.79
C PRO A 182 12.90 22.56 -24.53
N ASP A 183 12.87 22.49 -25.86
CA ASP A 183 12.15 23.40 -26.73
C ASP A 183 11.64 22.67 -28.00
N SER A 184 10.98 23.40 -28.91
CA SER A 184 10.38 22.83 -30.13
C SER A 184 11.41 22.36 -31.17
N THR A 185 12.67 22.75 -31.05
CA THR A 185 13.74 22.47 -32.03
C THR A 185 14.79 21.52 -31.50
N SER A 186 14.96 21.46 -30.17
CA SER A 186 15.98 20.65 -29.52
C SER A 186 15.66 19.15 -29.54
N PRO A 187 16.68 18.28 -29.57
CA PRO A 187 16.48 16.86 -29.41
C PRO A 187 15.94 16.51 -28.02
N VAL A 188 15.29 15.37 -27.92
CA VAL A 188 14.84 14.83 -26.63
C VAL A 188 16.04 14.41 -25.81
N VAL A 189 16.14 14.89 -24.58
CA VAL A 189 17.25 14.64 -23.65
C VAL A 189 16.76 14.04 -22.35
N GLY A 190 17.57 13.16 -21.77
CA GLY A 190 17.32 12.62 -20.45
C GLY A 190 17.70 13.60 -19.36
N ARG A 191 16.80 13.83 -18.41
CA ARG A 191 17.02 14.72 -17.27
C ARG A 191 16.69 13.98 -15.97
N TRP A 192 17.44 14.30 -14.91
CA TRP A 192 17.11 13.92 -13.56
C TRP A 192 16.32 15.02 -12.86
N ALA A 193 15.28 14.64 -12.16
CA ALA A 193 14.46 15.49 -11.33
C ALA A 193 14.35 14.89 -9.92
N ALA A 194 14.34 15.76 -8.91
CA ALA A 194 14.09 15.34 -7.54
C ALA A 194 12.60 15.43 -7.24
N GLY A 195 12.13 14.50 -6.42
CA GLY A 195 10.74 14.41 -6.00
C GLY A 195 10.59 13.72 -4.66
N GLY A 196 9.35 13.43 -4.34
CA GLY A 196 8.95 12.64 -3.18
C GLY A 196 7.87 11.65 -3.58
N ARG A 197 7.79 10.58 -2.84
CA ARG A 197 6.84 9.50 -3.05
C ARG A 197 6.14 9.16 -1.75
N VAL A 198 4.86 8.90 -1.82
CA VAL A 198 4.04 8.38 -0.73
C VAL A 198 3.30 7.17 -1.26
N SER A 199 3.34 6.08 -0.51
CA SER A 199 2.71 4.82 -0.90
C SER A 199 1.83 4.29 0.22
N ILE A 200 0.74 3.64 -0.17
CA ILE A 200 -0.11 2.83 0.70
C ILE A 200 -0.19 1.44 0.10
N GLY A 201 -0.04 0.42 0.92
CA GLY A 201 -0.02 -0.93 0.40
C GLY A 201 -0.39 -1.98 1.43
N GLU A 202 -0.40 -3.21 0.94
CA GLU A 202 -0.71 -4.40 1.70
C GLU A 202 0.34 -5.48 1.40
N ARG A 203 0.76 -6.20 2.43
CA ARG A 203 1.64 -7.37 2.36
C ARG A 203 0.86 -8.59 2.79
N LEU A 204 0.80 -9.61 1.93
CA LEU A 204 0.14 -10.88 2.16
C LEU A 204 1.21 -11.96 2.37
N PHE A 205 1.27 -12.53 3.57
CA PHE A 205 2.27 -13.54 3.91
C PHE A 205 1.82 -14.92 3.43
N LEU A 206 2.56 -15.49 2.46
CA LEU A 206 2.30 -16.83 1.91
C LEU A 206 3.03 -17.92 2.68
N GLY A 207 3.83 -17.57 3.66
CA GLY A 207 4.64 -18.47 4.50
C GLY A 207 5.81 -17.70 5.13
N ASN A 208 6.73 -18.43 5.73
CA ASN A 208 7.82 -17.82 6.50
C ASN A 208 8.84 -17.06 5.63
N ARG A 209 8.88 -17.30 4.31
CA ARG A 209 9.90 -16.75 3.41
C ARG A 209 9.36 -15.96 2.24
N PHE A 210 8.07 -16.05 1.97
CA PHE A 210 7.45 -15.43 0.81
C PHE A 210 6.28 -14.55 1.21
N MET A 211 6.18 -13.41 0.56
CA MET A 211 5.02 -12.55 0.64
C MET A 211 4.68 -11.95 -0.73
N VAL A 212 3.43 -11.60 -0.92
CA VAL A 212 2.96 -10.77 -2.05
C VAL A 212 2.73 -9.37 -1.53
N ARG A 213 3.24 -8.40 -2.24
CA ARG A 213 3.06 -6.98 -1.91
C ARG A 213 2.31 -6.28 -3.03
N LEU A 214 1.31 -5.49 -2.64
CA LEU A 214 0.54 -4.62 -3.52
C LEU A 214 0.54 -3.22 -2.95
N ALA A 215 0.72 -2.22 -3.79
CA ALA A 215 0.74 -0.81 -3.35
C ALA A 215 0.16 0.13 -4.40
N ALA A 216 -0.39 1.23 -3.93
CA ALA A 216 -0.68 2.41 -4.71
C ALA A 216 0.25 3.53 -4.25
N SER A 217 0.99 4.13 -5.18
CA SER A 217 2.02 5.13 -4.88
C SER A 217 1.73 6.41 -5.62
N GLN A 218 1.82 7.53 -4.92
CA GLN A 218 1.75 8.87 -5.47
C GLN A 218 3.14 9.47 -5.52
N LEU A 219 3.65 9.67 -6.73
CA LEU A 219 4.91 10.37 -7.01
C LEU A 219 4.61 11.84 -7.27
N VAL A 220 5.41 12.74 -6.68
CA VAL A 220 5.36 14.19 -6.92
C VAL A 220 6.79 14.66 -7.18
N TYR A 221 7.06 15.26 -8.31
CA TYR A 221 8.40 15.70 -8.67
C TYR A 221 8.40 16.98 -9.50
N ALA A 222 9.55 17.66 -9.56
CA ALA A 222 9.75 18.86 -10.36
C ALA A 222 10.02 18.48 -11.82
N GLY A 223 8.95 18.29 -12.58
CA GLY A 223 8.99 18.06 -14.02
C GLY A 223 9.32 19.32 -14.82
N ARG A 224 9.49 19.17 -16.12
CA ARG A 224 9.70 20.30 -17.03
C ARG A 224 8.82 20.14 -18.27
N VAL A 225 7.96 21.15 -18.48
CA VAL A 225 7.13 21.24 -19.66
C VAL A 225 7.46 22.53 -20.39
N ARG A 226 7.82 22.45 -21.67
CA ARG A 226 8.15 23.62 -22.51
C ARG A 226 9.19 24.56 -21.90
N GLY A 227 10.20 24.00 -21.22
CA GLY A 227 11.24 24.80 -20.58
C GLY A 227 10.86 25.39 -19.22
N THR A 228 9.59 25.35 -18.80
CA THR A 228 9.11 25.80 -17.49
C THR A 228 9.10 24.65 -16.49
N SER A 229 9.54 24.90 -15.27
CA SER A 229 9.46 23.92 -14.20
C SER A 229 8.04 23.84 -13.66
N GLU A 230 7.46 22.66 -13.68
CA GLU A 230 6.11 22.40 -13.18
C GLU A 230 6.12 21.22 -12.21
N VAL A 231 5.18 21.22 -11.26
CA VAL A 231 5.01 20.09 -10.35
C VAL A 231 4.18 19.01 -11.02
N GLU A 232 4.82 17.90 -11.34
CA GLU A 232 4.15 16.74 -11.88
C GLU A 232 3.74 15.75 -10.81
N ARG A 233 2.63 15.07 -11.03
CA ARG A 233 2.06 14.08 -10.14
C ARG A 233 1.70 12.83 -10.93
N LYS A 234 2.20 11.68 -10.49
CA LYS A 234 1.89 10.39 -11.12
C LYS A 234 1.42 9.41 -10.08
N LEU A 235 0.29 8.78 -10.35
CA LEU A 235 -0.22 7.66 -9.56
C LEU A 235 0.23 6.36 -10.22
N THR A 236 0.82 5.47 -9.44
CA THR A 236 1.25 4.15 -9.89
C THR A 236 0.65 3.07 -9.02
N LEU A 237 0.29 1.95 -9.63
CA LEU A 237 0.04 0.70 -8.92
C LEU A 237 1.26 -0.20 -9.05
N GLU A 238 1.62 -0.84 -7.96
CA GLU A 238 2.81 -1.65 -7.85
C GLU A 238 2.47 -2.99 -7.25
N GLY A 239 3.19 -4.01 -7.68
CA GLY A 239 3.04 -5.34 -7.13
C GLY A 239 4.28 -6.18 -7.34
N GLY A 240 4.42 -7.22 -6.53
CA GLY A 240 5.53 -8.16 -6.65
C GLY A 240 5.49 -9.24 -5.59
N VAL A 241 6.37 -10.22 -5.77
CA VAL A 241 6.61 -11.28 -4.80
C VAL A 241 7.92 -11.01 -4.11
N ALA A 242 7.93 -11.02 -2.80
CA ALA A 242 9.12 -10.74 -2.00
C ALA A 242 9.62 -11.99 -1.29
N TRP A 243 10.93 -12.04 -1.10
CA TRP A 243 11.65 -13.03 -0.31
C TRP A 243 12.20 -12.39 0.95
N LEU A 244 12.04 -13.09 2.08
CA LEU A 244 12.58 -12.70 3.37
C LEU A 244 13.85 -13.50 3.67
N PHE A 245 14.91 -12.80 4.08
CA PHE A 245 16.21 -13.34 4.44
C PHE A 245 16.56 -12.95 5.87
N GLY A 246 17.33 -13.81 6.58
CA GLY A 246 17.85 -13.49 7.92
C GLY A 246 17.24 -14.33 9.07
N GLN A 247 16.55 -15.43 8.74
CA GLN A 247 16.15 -16.45 9.74
C GLN A 247 17.23 -17.45 10.01
#